data_5c5d4231d8cec3547b8bd15a740a51c8
#
_entry.id   5c5d4231d8cec3547b8bd15a740a51c8
#
_cell.length_a   1.000
_cell.length_b   1.000
_cell.length_c   1.000
_cell.angle_alpha   90.00
_cell.angle_beta   90.00
_cell.angle_gamma   90.00
#
_symmetry.space_group_name_H-M   'P 1'
#
loop_
_entity.id
_entity.type
_entity.pdbx_description
1 polymer ?
#
loop_
_entity_poly.entity_id
_entity_poly.type
_entity_poly.pdbx_seq_one_letter_code
_entity_poly.pdbx_strand_id
1 'polypeptide(L)'
;MHNRLDWQKQLVRAAMCAITVLALAQEALPAEEGPVLSGTALWALAAGAAWALYGALLRLRRPFAPARLGVLAALLAGVVVLGQSFAAVGTAEMATSRLSWTALVLVGYALLIFSAMRLLLEALSASGEKGDGRFPLPGPAPVWLGALLLACWLPWFVCLFPGTVSNDSISQLKELMGLTPMTNANPVFQTWLLGAFRQVGLWLGGPDTGVALYCVTQAVLMASLMGALLDGIRLSAAPRWLFWAALVFYALCPIFPVFAFCVGKDTNFAMAVLFLSLMVGGVVDEPGRCGAVRAAGLCAAAVLCVLLRNPGIYLVLLTLALLLAWTLRRRERRACRAWRMPALAAGCVLGVYGALHLLVLPGLNIAPTPESENYSLPLQQVARVAVGGGLTQEQEQAVSGVLPVEELKAAYNGELSDPVKALWREDATAEQKGAFWRAWPGIVLDHPMTCLSATFHNTYGYLYPGYMSVIKPTLLIGDQSTRTASVKGLYDYTVNPLSEGLEALTDRLAQNPLYRLAVSPGLYGWIALMSAVWLLRGNRGRLLGAVPALFTLGGCLLSAVNGYFRYAMPLYLCAPLLLWLTTDGGMRRHR
;
A
#
# COMPACT_ATOMS: atom_id res chain seq x y z
N MET A 1 -46.99 -12.88 -16.90
CA MET A 1 -45.79 -12.01 -17.03
C MET A 1 -44.76 -12.21 -15.91
N HIS A 2 -45.15 -12.40 -14.66
CA HIS A 2 -44.25 -12.54 -13.50
C HIS A 2 -43.30 -13.77 -13.65
N ASN A 3 -43.80 -14.93 -14.06
CA ASN A 3 -43.00 -16.16 -14.25
C ASN A 3 -41.94 -16.06 -15.37
N ARG A 4 -42.16 -15.26 -16.44
CA ARG A 4 -41.16 -15.11 -17.52
C ARG A 4 -39.98 -14.27 -17.09
N LEU A 5 -40.22 -13.21 -16.29
CA LEU A 5 -39.16 -12.31 -15.76
C LEU A 5 -38.27 -13.06 -14.75
N ASP A 6 -38.85 -13.94 -13.95
CA ASP A 6 -38.09 -14.76 -12.99
C ASP A 6 -37.20 -15.79 -13.70
N TRP A 7 -37.72 -16.43 -14.76
CA TRP A 7 -36.93 -17.42 -15.52
C TRP A 7 -35.73 -16.77 -16.25
N GLN A 8 -35.91 -15.59 -16.85
CA GLN A 8 -34.83 -14.85 -17.48
C GLN A 8 -33.73 -14.48 -16.48
N LYS A 9 -34.08 -14.02 -15.28
CA LYS A 9 -33.10 -13.72 -14.21
C LYS A 9 -32.33 -14.97 -13.78
N GLN A 10 -32.99 -16.12 -13.67
CA GLN A 10 -32.33 -17.38 -13.32
C GLN A 10 -31.38 -17.87 -14.42
N LEU A 11 -31.72 -17.67 -15.68
CA LEU A 11 -30.86 -18.01 -16.81
C LEU A 11 -29.61 -17.12 -16.85
N VAL A 12 -29.76 -15.81 -16.66
CA VAL A 12 -28.63 -14.86 -16.56
C VAL A 12 -27.74 -15.23 -15.38
N ARG A 13 -28.33 -15.55 -14.24
CA ARG A 13 -27.59 -15.99 -13.04
C ARG A 13 -26.77 -17.26 -13.30
N ALA A 14 -27.36 -18.25 -13.95
CA ALA A 14 -26.69 -19.50 -14.31
C ALA A 14 -25.53 -19.27 -15.28
N ALA A 15 -25.72 -18.43 -16.30
CA ALA A 15 -24.69 -18.09 -17.26
C ALA A 15 -23.51 -17.36 -16.58
N MET A 16 -23.78 -16.36 -15.75
CA MET A 16 -22.75 -15.64 -14.99
C MET A 16 -21.97 -16.58 -14.06
N CYS A 17 -22.68 -17.50 -13.38
CA CYS A 17 -22.07 -18.48 -12.50
C CYS A 17 -21.16 -19.44 -13.28
N ALA A 18 -21.63 -19.99 -14.40
CA ALA A 18 -20.86 -20.89 -15.25
C ALA A 18 -19.57 -20.24 -15.78
N ILE A 19 -19.66 -19.01 -16.32
CA ILE A 19 -18.50 -18.27 -16.82
C ILE A 19 -17.48 -18.01 -15.69
N THR A 20 -17.94 -17.63 -14.50
CA THR A 20 -17.05 -17.37 -13.36
C THR A 20 -16.37 -18.65 -12.86
N VAL A 21 -17.11 -19.76 -12.75
CA VAL A 21 -16.54 -21.05 -12.33
C VAL A 21 -15.51 -21.54 -13.35
N LEU A 22 -15.79 -21.40 -14.64
CA LEU A 22 -14.83 -21.69 -15.71
C LEU A 22 -13.58 -20.79 -15.61
N ALA A 23 -13.74 -19.52 -15.30
CA ALA A 23 -12.60 -18.59 -15.10
C ALA A 23 -11.74 -19.00 -13.90
N LEU A 24 -12.36 -19.34 -12.77
CA LEU A 24 -11.65 -19.83 -11.58
C LEU A 24 -10.96 -21.18 -11.81
N ALA A 25 -11.56 -22.05 -12.63
CA ALA A 25 -10.96 -23.34 -12.98
C ALA A 25 -9.66 -23.20 -13.79
N GLN A 26 -9.44 -22.06 -14.43
CA GLN A 26 -8.24 -21.78 -15.21
C GLN A 26 -7.04 -21.27 -14.39
N GLU A 27 -7.26 -20.83 -13.14
CA GLU A 27 -6.14 -20.67 -12.17
C GLU A 27 -5.46 -22.00 -11.86
N ALA A 28 -6.09 -23.10 -12.21
CA ALA A 28 -5.53 -24.44 -12.14
C ALA A 28 -4.62 -24.80 -13.34
N LEU A 29 -4.03 -23.83 -14.04
CA LEU A 29 -2.89 -24.10 -14.93
C LEU A 29 -1.71 -24.60 -14.10
N PRO A 30 -0.92 -25.55 -14.64
CA PRO A 30 0.06 -26.28 -13.87
C PRO A 30 1.15 -25.37 -13.33
N ALA A 31 0.94 -24.82 -12.14
CA ALA A 31 2.02 -24.58 -11.23
C ALA A 31 2.43 -25.97 -10.69
N GLU A 32 3.70 -26.20 -10.45
CA GLU A 32 4.22 -27.42 -9.83
C GLU A 32 3.57 -27.76 -8.48
N GLU A 33 2.84 -26.81 -7.90
CA GLU A 33 1.91 -26.98 -6.78
C GLU A 33 0.49 -27.04 -7.34
N GLY A 34 -0.16 -28.18 -7.18
CA GLY A 34 -1.49 -28.51 -7.73
C GLY A 34 -2.57 -27.46 -7.49
N PRO A 35 -3.75 -27.60 -8.12
CA PRO A 35 -4.77 -26.55 -8.19
C PRO A 35 -5.17 -26.07 -6.79
N VAL A 36 -5.25 -24.73 -6.64
CA VAL A 36 -5.71 -24.05 -5.41
C VAL A 36 -7.06 -24.58 -4.91
N LEU A 37 -7.86 -25.15 -5.82
CA LEU A 37 -9.11 -25.83 -5.55
C LEU A 37 -8.98 -27.30 -5.99
N SER A 38 -8.32 -28.12 -5.19
CA SER A 38 -8.30 -29.58 -5.40
C SER A 38 -9.49 -30.20 -4.67
N GLY A 39 -10.45 -30.73 -5.44
CA GLY A 39 -11.58 -31.50 -4.94
C GLY A 39 -12.93 -30.96 -5.35
N THR A 40 -13.86 -31.89 -5.61
CA THR A 40 -15.25 -31.60 -6.02
C THR A 40 -16.00 -30.71 -5.02
N ALA A 41 -15.71 -30.83 -3.72
CA ALA A 41 -16.34 -30.04 -2.67
C ALA A 41 -16.01 -28.54 -2.77
N LEU A 42 -14.76 -28.19 -3.07
CA LEU A 42 -14.35 -26.78 -3.22
C LEU A 42 -14.96 -26.13 -4.47
N TRP A 43 -15.08 -26.88 -5.56
CA TRP A 43 -15.78 -26.42 -6.77
C TRP A 43 -17.27 -26.20 -6.53
N ALA A 44 -17.91 -27.10 -5.77
CA ALA A 44 -19.31 -26.93 -5.38
C ALA A 44 -19.50 -25.69 -4.48
N LEU A 45 -18.59 -25.44 -3.55
CA LEU A 45 -18.60 -24.22 -2.71
C LEU A 45 -18.40 -22.95 -3.54
N ALA A 46 -17.44 -22.94 -4.48
CA ALA A 46 -17.21 -21.81 -5.36
C ALA A 46 -18.43 -21.51 -6.25
N ALA A 47 -19.04 -22.54 -6.82
CA ALA A 47 -20.26 -22.42 -7.61
C ALA A 47 -21.43 -21.92 -6.75
N GLY A 48 -21.61 -22.46 -5.54
CA GLY A 48 -22.63 -22.02 -4.58
C GLY A 48 -22.44 -20.55 -4.16
N ALA A 49 -21.19 -20.15 -3.88
CA ALA A 49 -20.85 -18.76 -3.55
C ALA A 49 -21.12 -17.80 -4.73
N ALA A 50 -20.69 -18.16 -5.94
CA ALA A 50 -20.98 -17.39 -7.15
C ALA A 50 -22.49 -17.28 -7.40
N TRP A 51 -23.22 -18.38 -7.23
CA TRP A 51 -24.68 -18.39 -7.33
C TRP A 51 -25.33 -17.45 -6.33
N ALA A 52 -24.93 -17.47 -5.07
CA ALA A 52 -25.43 -16.57 -4.05
C ALA A 52 -25.10 -15.10 -4.37
N LEU A 53 -23.86 -14.81 -4.78
CA LEU A 53 -23.38 -13.49 -5.14
C LEU A 53 -24.23 -12.87 -6.28
N TYR A 54 -24.41 -13.60 -7.38
CA TYR A 54 -25.20 -13.11 -8.51
C TYR A 54 -26.69 -13.03 -8.19
N GLY A 55 -27.20 -13.92 -7.33
CA GLY A 55 -28.56 -13.81 -6.83
C GLY A 55 -28.78 -12.53 -6.02
N ALA A 56 -27.83 -12.13 -5.19
CA ALA A 56 -27.87 -10.87 -4.46
C ALA A 56 -27.76 -9.66 -5.40
N LEU A 57 -26.85 -9.69 -6.37
CA LEU A 57 -26.67 -8.63 -7.35
C LEU A 57 -27.95 -8.34 -8.15
N LEU A 58 -28.60 -9.42 -8.68
CA LEU A 58 -29.78 -9.29 -9.54
C LEU A 58 -31.06 -8.84 -8.78
N ARG A 59 -31.02 -8.83 -7.43
CA ARG A 59 -32.09 -8.26 -6.60
C ARG A 59 -32.01 -6.73 -6.51
N LEU A 60 -30.86 -6.11 -6.87
CA LEU A 60 -30.70 -4.67 -6.85
C LEU A 60 -31.57 -4.00 -7.91
N ARG A 61 -32.09 -2.81 -7.64
CA ARG A 61 -32.89 -2.02 -8.60
C ARG A 61 -32.14 -1.73 -9.91
N ARG A 62 -30.83 -1.53 -9.83
CA ARG A 62 -29.94 -1.28 -10.98
C ARG A 62 -28.67 -2.14 -10.79
N PRO A 63 -28.71 -3.45 -11.08
CA PRO A 63 -27.63 -4.36 -10.75
C PRO A 63 -26.30 -3.98 -11.43
N PHE A 64 -26.33 -3.50 -12.68
CA PHE A 64 -25.13 -3.18 -13.48
C PHE A 64 -24.72 -1.71 -13.47
N ALA A 65 -25.25 -0.90 -12.54
CA ALA A 65 -24.85 0.49 -12.38
C ALA A 65 -23.87 0.66 -11.19
N PRO A 66 -22.90 1.58 -11.23
CA PRO A 66 -22.57 2.48 -12.35
C PRO A 66 -21.57 1.85 -13.36
N ALA A 67 -21.64 2.25 -14.62
CA ALA A 67 -20.75 1.74 -15.68
C ALA A 67 -19.25 1.91 -15.37
N ARG A 68 -18.85 2.99 -14.67
CA ARG A 68 -17.46 3.22 -14.25
C ARG A 68 -16.90 2.09 -13.38
N LEU A 69 -17.73 1.50 -12.53
CA LEU A 69 -17.33 0.35 -11.72
C LEU A 69 -17.11 -0.89 -12.59
N GLY A 70 -17.91 -1.04 -13.66
CA GLY A 70 -17.72 -2.09 -14.67
C GLY A 70 -16.41 -1.93 -15.43
N VAL A 71 -16.06 -0.70 -15.82
CA VAL A 71 -14.76 -0.41 -16.46
C VAL A 71 -13.61 -0.74 -15.50
N LEU A 72 -13.69 -0.31 -14.23
CA LEU A 72 -12.68 -0.65 -13.23
C LEU A 72 -12.56 -2.17 -13.06
N ALA A 73 -13.68 -2.88 -12.93
CA ALA A 73 -13.68 -4.33 -12.78
C ALA A 73 -13.05 -5.05 -13.99
N ALA A 74 -13.30 -4.56 -15.21
CA ALA A 74 -12.68 -5.10 -16.43
C ALA A 74 -11.16 -4.85 -16.45
N LEU A 75 -10.71 -3.67 -16.06
CA LEU A 75 -9.27 -3.36 -15.93
C LEU A 75 -8.60 -4.25 -14.89
N LEU A 76 -9.22 -4.43 -13.73
CA LEU A 76 -8.68 -5.28 -12.67
C LEU A 76 -8.71 -6.76 -13.06
N ALA A 77 -9.70 -7.22 -13.82
CA ALA A 77 -9.71 -8.56 -14.39
C ALA A 77 -8.54 -8.75 -15.37
N GLY A 78 -8.24 -7.74 -16.19
CA GLY A 78 -7.04 -7.72 -17.02
C GLY A 78 -5.75 -7.84 -16.22
N VAL A 79 -5.66 -7.13 -15.09
CA VAL A 79 -4.53 -7.25 -14.17
C VAL A 79 -4.42 -8.66 -13.57
N VAL A 80 -5.54 -9.32 -13.22
CA VAL A 80 -5.52 -10.70 -12.73
C VAL A 80 -4.96 -11.64 -13.79
N VAL A 81 -5.48 -11.58 -15.02
CA VAL A 81 -5.06 -12.46 -16.12
C VAL A 81 -3.58 -12.24 -16.48
N LEU A 82 -3.16 -10.99 -16.60
CA LEU A 82 -1.75 -10.67 -16.85
C LEU A 82 -0.86 -11.03 -15.67
N GLY A 83 -1.31 -10.73 -14.44
CA GLY A 83 -0.58 -11.05 -13.22
C GLY A 83 -0.31 -12.54 -13.06
N GLN A 84 -1.27 -13.40 -13.41
CA GLN A 84 -1.08 -14.86 -13.45
C GLN A 84 0.02 -15.24 -14.46
N SER A 85 -0.02 -14.66 -15.66
CA SER A 85 0.99 -14.92 -16.69
C SER A 85 2.39 -14.47 -16.25
N PHE A 86 2.51 -13.28 -15.68
CA PHE A 86 3.79 -12.75 -15.20
C PHE A 86 4.33 -13.51 -13.98
N ALA A 87 3.46 -13.91 -13.07
CA ALA A 87 3.85 -14.73 -11.92
C ALA A 87 4.39 -16.12 -12.33
N ALA A 88 3.84 -16.68 -13.42
CA ALA A 88 4.23 -18.02 -13.89
C ALA A 88 5.47 -18.00 -14.80
N VAL A 89 5.55 -17.07 -15.76
CA VAL A 89 6.56 -17.08 -16.82
C VAL A 89 7.29 -15.75 -17.04
N GLY A 90 7.01 -14.72 -16.23
CA GLY A 90 7.64 -13.39 -16.34
C GLY A 90 7.26 -12.59 -17.60
N THR A 91 6.27 -13.05 -18.35
CA THR A 91 5.80 -12.42 -19.61
C THR A 91 4.27 -12.50 -19.74
N ALA A 92 3.70 -11.81 -20.72
CA ALA A 92 2.28 -11.90 -21.05
C ALA A 92 1.92 -13.13 -21.94
N GLU A 93 2.85 -14.02 -22.22
CA GLU A 93 2.71 -15.09 -23.20
C GLU A 93 1.54 -16.03 -22.91
N MET A 94 1.37 -16.46 -21.65
CA MET A 94 0.24 -17.32 -21.28
C MET A 94 -1.12 -16.65 -21.51
N ALA A 95 -1.20 -15.33 -21.28
CA ALA A 95 -2.41 -14.56 -21.49
C ALA A 95 -2.71 -14.34 -22.99
N THR A 96 -1.70 -14.36 -23.86
CA THR A 96 -1.84 -14.09 -25.30
C THR A 96 -1.91 -15.33 -26.18
N SER A 97 -1.45 -16.48 -25.69
CA SER A 97 -1.37 -17.74 -26.45
C SER A 97 -2.74 -18.34 -26.82
N ARG A 98 -3.79 -18.07 -26.05
CA ARG A 98 -5.15 -18.59 -26.25
C ARG A 98 -6.21 -17.50 -26.09
N LEU A 99 -6.24 -16.53 -27.01
CA LEU A 99 -7.05 -15.30 -26.89
C LEU A 99 -8.54 -15.54 -26.60
N SER A 100 -9.18 -16.52 -27.26
CA SER A 100 -10.61 -16.81 -27.02
C SER A 100 -10.87 -17.28 -25.59
N TRP A 101 -9.96 -18.08 -25.05
CA TRP A 101 -10.03 -18.59 -23.69
C TRP A 101 -9.73 -17.50 -22.66
N THR A 102 -8.69 -16.71 -22.92
CA THR A 102 -8.34 -15.54 -22.12
C THR A 102 -9.48 -14.54 -22.05
N ALA A 103 -10.20 -14.30 -23.15
CA ALA A 103 -11.38 -13.45 -23.16
C ALA A 103 -12.51 -13.98 -22.25
N LEU A 104 -12.75 -15.29 -22.25
CA LEU A 104 -13.74 -15.92 -21.37
C LEU A 104 -13.35 -15.74 -19.89
N VAL A 105 -12.09 -16.00 -19.57
CA VAL A 105 -11.54 -15.85 -18.21
C VAL A 105 -11.64 -14.40 -17.74
N LEU A 106 -11.28 -13.44 -18.60
CA LEU A 106 -11.39 -12.02 -18.33
C LEU A 106 -12.84 -11.59 -18.02
N VAL A 107 -13.81 -12.07 -18.80
CA VAL A 107 -15.24 -11.80 -18.54
C VAL A 107 -15.67 -12.38 -17.19
N GLY A 108 -15.25 -13.61 -16.87
CA GLY A 108 -15.57 -14.26 -15.61
C GLY A 108 -15.05 -13.49 -14.39
N TYR A 109 -13.78 -13.08 -14.43
CA TYR A 109 -13.20 -12.24 -13.37
C TYR A 109 -13.85 -10.86 -13.33
N ALA A 110 -14.13 -10.23 -14.47
CA ALA A 110 -14.77 -8.91 -14.49
C ALA A 110 -16.17 -8.96 -13.84
N LEU A 111 -16.95 -10.00 -14.12
CA LEU A 111 -18.27 -10.22 -13.51
C LEU A 111 -18.15 -10.45 -11.99
N LEU A 112 -17.20 -11.27 -11.56
CA LEU A 112 -16.96 -11.54 -10.14
C LEU A 112 -16.54 -10.28 -9.38
N ILE A 113 -15.52 -9.59 -9.87
CA ILE A 113 -14.97 -8.37 -9.27
C ILE A 113 -16.03 -7.27 -9.21
N PHE A 114 -16.75 -7.04 -10.34
CA PHE A 114 -17.83 -6.06 -10.40
C PHE A 114 -18.90 -6.34 -9.35
N SER A 115 -19.34 -7.60 -9.27
CA SER A 115 -20.42 -8.01 -8.37
C SER A 115 -20.02 -7.86 -6.90
N ALA A 116 -18.81 -8.28 -6.55
CA ALA A 116 -18.27 -8.12 -5.20
C ALA A 116 -18.17 -6.63 -4.82
N MET A 117 -17.57 -5.79 -5.68
CA MET A 117 -17.47 -4.35 -5.45
C MET A 117 -18.84 -3.68 -5.34
N ARG A 118 -19.77 -4.05 -6.24
CA ARG A 118 -21.11 -3.45 -6.27
C ARG A 118 -21.91 -3.78 -5.02
N LEU A 119 -21.87 -5.03 -4.56
CA LEU A 119 -22.57 -5.45 -3.35
C LEU A 119 -21.93 -4.87 -2.09
N LEU A 120 -20.60 -4.80 -2.03
CA LEU A 120 -19.91 -4.15 -0.91
C LEU A 120 -20.33 -2.67 -0.79
N LEU A 121 -20.32 -1.93 -1.89
CA LEU A 121 -20.70 -0.52 -1.92
C LEU A 121 -22.19 -0.33 -1.59
N GLU A 122 -23.08 -1.23 -2.00
CA GLU A 122 -24.47 -1.22 -1.58
C GLU A 122 -24.62 -1.45 -0.08
N ALA A 123 -23.91 -2.43 0.46
CA ALA A 123 -23.91 -2.72 1.90
C ALA A 123 -23.37 -1.55 2.73
N LEU A 124 -22.39 -0.78 2.19
CA LEU A 124 -21.87 0.43 2.82
C LEU A 124 -22.87 1.59 2.76
N SER A 125 -23.70 1.67 1.70
CA SER A 125 -24.70 2.75 1.51
C SER A 125 -26.02 2.46 2.23
N ALA A 126 -26.41 1.21 2.42
CA ALA A 126 -27.71 0.81 2.93
C ALA A 126 -28.01 1.22 4.39
N SER A 127 -27.05 1.77 5.10
CA SER A 127 -27.15 2.00 6.56
C SER A 127 -27.68 3.38 6.95
N GLY A 128 -27.82 4.32 6.00
CA GLY A 128 -28.20 5.72 6.27
C GLY A 128 -29.64 5.93 6.76
N GLU A 129 -30.56 4.99 6.50
CA GLU A 129 -31.99 5.16 6.84
C GLU A 129 -32.39 4.63 8.22
N LYS A 130 -31.58 3.79 8.86
CA LYS A 130 -31.89 3.19 10.18
C LYS A 130 -30.91 3.55 11.30
N GLY A 131 -30.34 4.68 11.25
CA GLY A 131 -29.65 5.60 12.11
C GLY A 131 -29.22 5.25 13.53
N ASP A 132 -29.04 4.00 13.95
CA ASP A 132 -28.52 3.71 15.28
C ASP A 132 -27.24 2.85 15.21
N GLY A 133 -26.27 3.35 14.41
CA GLY A 133 -24.92 2.79 14.34
C GLY A 133 -24.13 2.93 15.65
N ARG A 134 -24.57 3.87 16.52
CA ARG A 134 -23.90 4.13 17.79
C ARG A 134 -24.19 3.02 18.79
N PHE A 135 -23.14 2.51 19.40
CA PHE A 135 -23.27 1.69 20.60
C PHE A 135 -22.34 2.23 21.68
N PRO A 136 -22.80 2.24 22.95
CA PRO A 136 -22.01 2.77 24.04
C PRO A 136 -20.79 1.87 24.29
N LEU A 137 -19.63 2.51 24.48
CA LEU A 137 -18.46 1.89 25.08
C LEU A 137 -18.11 2.69 26.33
N PRO A 138 -17.71 2.06 27.43
CA PRO A 138 -17.37 2.76 28.65
C PRO A 138 -16.10 3.60 28.47
N GLY A 139 -16.10 4.81 29.06
CA GLY A 139 -14.93 5.67 29.14
C GLY A 139 -14.42 6.21 27.80
N PRO A 140 -13.12 6.52 27.70
CA PRO A 140 -12.48 7.02 26.49
C PRO A 140 -12.28 5.88 25.49
N ALA A 141 -13.31 5.60 24.68
CA ALA A 141 -13.34 4.47 23.74
C ALA A 141 -12.10 4.33 22.84
N PRO A 142 -11.48 5.40 22.29
CA PRO A 142 -10.24 5.26 21.51
C PRO A 142 -9.11 4.58 22.27
N VAL A 143 -8.98 4.88 23.56
CA VAL A 143 -7.94 4.30 24.42
C VAL A 143 -8.17 2.81 24.64
N TRP A 144 -9.40 2.42 24.96
CA TRP A 144 -9.75 1.00 25.12
C TRP A 144 -9.60 0.18 23.85
N LEU A 145 -9.99 0.76 22.69
CA LEU A 145 -9.81 0.12 21.39
C LEU A 145 -8.32 -0.05 21.06
N GLY A 146 -7.50 0.97 21.35
CA GLY A 146 -6.05 0.87 21.20
C GLY A 146 -5.44 -0.18 22.12
N ALA A 147 -5.84 -0.21 23.41
CA ALA A 147 -5.38 -1.22 24.38
C ALA A 147 -5.78 -2.65 23.98
N LEU A 148 -6.98 -2.84 23.42
CA LEU A 148 -7.43 -4.12 22.89
C LEU A 148 -6.54 -4.58 21.72
N LEU A 149 -6.22 -3.68 20.78
CA LEU A 149 -5.31 -4.00 19.66
C LEU A 149 -3.93 -4.40 20.18
N LEU A 150 -3.37 -3.64 21.15
CA LEU A 150 -2.09 -3.99 21.77
C LEU A 150 -2.13 -5.34 22.47
N ALA A 151 -3.22 -5.67 23.17
CA ALA A 151 -3.40 -6.98 23.80
C ALA A 151 -3.41 -8.11 22.76
N CYS A 152 -4.08 -7.91 21.61
CA CYS A 152 -4.06 -8.87 20.50
C CYS A 152 -2.66 -9.01 19.86
N TRP A 153 -1.84 -7.96 19.87
CA TRP A 153 -0.49 -7.96 19.30
C TRP A 153 0.59 -8.41 20.28
N LEU A 154 0.28 -8.51 21.57
CA LEU A 154 1.25 -8.89 22.60
C LEU A 154 1.93 -10.24 22.34
N PRO A 155 1.24 -11.32 21.87
CA PRO A 155 1.90 -12.57 21.51
C PRO A 155 2.98 -12.41 20.45
N TRP A 156 2.74 -11.52 19.45
CA TRP A 156 3.72 -11.21 18.41
C TRP A 156 4.94 -10.50 18.98
N PHE A 157 4.75 -9.55 19.90
CA PHE A 157 5.86 -8.87 20.57
C PHE A 157 6.73 -9.84 21.35
N VAL A 158 6.11 -10.78 22.09
CA VAL A 158 6.86 -11.81 22.84
C VAL A 158 7.69 -12.67 21.89
N CYS A 159 7.14 -13.08 20.75
CA CYS A 159 7.87 -13.88 19.76
C CYS A 159 8.97 -13.09 19.03
N LEU A 160 8.77 -11.80 18.79
CA LEU A 160 9.67 -10.92 18.04
C LEU A 160 10.59 -10.08 18.93
N PHE A 161 10.53 -10.24 20.28
CA PHE A 161 11.31 -9.43 21.22
C PHE A 161 12.82 -9.53 20.94
N PRO A 162 13.53 -8.40 20.98
CA PRO A 162 13.15 -7.03 21.38
C PRO A 162 12.45 -6.24 20.26
N GLY A 163 12.27 -6.80 19.11
CA GLY A 163 11.75 -6.25 17.87
C GLY A 163 12.64 -6.62 16.70
N THR A 164 12.15 -6.47 15.49
CA THR A 164 12.93 -6.74 14.27
C THR A 164 13.49 -5.45 13.69
N VAL A 165 14.59 -5.53 12.95
CA VAL A 165 15.27 -4.35 12.38
C VAL A 165 15.37 -4.51 10.87
N SER A 166 14.80 -3.58 10.12
CA SER A 166 14.83 -3.59 8.66
C SER A 166 16.22 -3.27 8.11
N ASN A 167 16.51 -3.66 6.86
CA ASN A 167 17.78 -3.36 6.19
C ASN A 167 18.10 -1.86 6.18
N ASP A 168 17.09 -1.03 5.91
CA ASP A 168 17.26 0.43 5.92
C ASP A 168 17.67 0.93 7.31
N SER A 169 17.09 0.36 8.37
CA SER A 169 17.41 0.74 9.74
C SER A 169 18.80 0.24 10.18
N ILE A 170 19.27 -0.87 9.63
CA ILE A 170 20.67 -1.30 9.79
C ILE A 170 21.62 -0.28 9.16
N SER A 171 21.32 0.20 7.96
CA SER A 171 22.10 1.25 7.30
C SER A 171 22.10 2.54 8.13
N GLN A 172 20.94 2.95 8.65
CA GLN A 172 20.81 4.12 9.54
C GLN A 172 21.61 3.95 10.85
N LEU A 173 21.63 2.77 11.44
CA LEU A 173 22.45 2.49 12.63
C LEU A 173 23.95 2.58 12.32
N LYS A 174 24.39 2.08 11.17
CA LYS A 174 25.79 2.23 10.72
C LYS A 174 26.18 3.69 10.55
N GLU A 175 25.32 4.50 9.95
CA GLU A 175 25.50 5.94 9.81
C GLU A 175 25.60 6.64 11.19
N LEU A 176 24.71 6.30 12.14
CA LEU A 176 24.72 6.84 13.50
C LEU A 176 25.98 6.48 14.29
N MET A 177 26.58 5.33 14.00
CA MET A 177 27.82 4.88 14.66
C MET A 177 29.08 5.38 13.94
N GLY A 178 28.96 6.14 12.86
CA GLY A 178 30.08 6.63 12.07
C GLY A 178 30.81 5.54 11.28
N LEU A 179 30.19 4.35 11.09
CA LEU A 179 30.73 3.27 10.30
C LEU A 179 30.58 3.52 8.79
N THR A 180 29.61 4.33 8.41
CA THR A 180 29.38 4.81 7.04
C THR A 180 29.05 6.31 7.08
N PRO A 181 29.35 7.07 6.02
CA PRO A 181 28.95 8.48 5.92
C PRO A 181 27.44 8.62 6.04
N MET A 182 26.99 9.69 6.71
CA MET A 182 25.57 9.99 6.83
C MET A 182 25.02 10.50 5.49
N THR A 183 23.90 9.94 5.06
CA THR A 183 23.24 10.28 3.80
C THR A 183 21.76 10.57 4.00
N ASN A 184 21.13 11.28 3.07
CA ASN A 184 19.68 11.47 3.07
C ASN A 184 18.95 10.38 2.22
N ALA A 185 19.62 9.28 1.90
CA ALA A 185 18.97 8.10 1.27
C ALA A 185 17.85 7.56 2.16
N ASN A 186 18.12 7.51 3.47
CA ASN A 186 17.08 7.40 4.49
C ASN A 186 16.80 8.78 5.10
N PRO A 187 15.53 9.16 5.35
CA PRO A 187 15.23 10.47 5.95
C PRO A 187 15.99 10.69 7.26
N VAL A 188 16.77 11.74 7.32
CA VAL A 188 17.66 12.03 8.45
C VAL A 188 16.90 12.14 9.78
N PHE A 189 15.69 12.70 9.75
CA PHE A 189 14.83 12.75 10.93
C PHE A 189 14.57 11.36 11.51
N GLN A 190 14.27 10.37 10.67
CA GLN A 190 14.05 8.98 11.10
C GLN A 190 15.35 8.37 11.65
N THR A 191 16.48 8.67 11.05
CA THR A 191 17.80 8.24 11.54
C THR A 191 18.06 8.79 12.94
N TRP A 192 17.83 10.08 13.17
CA TRP A 192 17.98 10.69 14.50
C TRP A 192 16.97 10.16 15.52
N LEU A 193 15.73 9.92 15.11
CA LEU A 193 14.72 9.30 15.98
C LEU A 193 15.21 7.93 16.47
N LEU A 194 15.71 7.09 15.56
CA LEU A 194 16.29 5.80 15.90
C LEU A 194 17.50 5.94 16.83
N GLY A 195 18.37 6.92 16.57
CA GLY A 195 19.51 7.27 17.41
C GLY A 195 19.12 7.66 18.83
N ALA A 196 18.06 8.45 18.98
CA ALA A 196 17.54 8.84 20.30
C ALA A 196 17.07 7.63 21.11
N PHE A 197 16.30 6.73 20.51
CA PHE A 197 15.87 5.49 21.17
C PHE A 197 17.05 4.58 21.51
N ARG A 198 18.03 4.45 20.63
CA ARG A 198 19.26 3.71 20.90
C ARG A 198 20.02 4.30 22.11
N GLN A 199 20.16 5.62 22.15
CA GLN A 199 20.85 6.29 23.27
C GLN A 199 20.14 6.07 24.60
N VAL A 200 18.79 6.19 24.62
CA VAL A 200 17.99 5.90 25.81
C VAL A 200 18.15 4.42 26.21
N GLY A 201 18.15 3.51 25.23
CA GLY A 201 18.36 2.09 25.47
C GLY A 201 19.71 1.80 26.13
N LEU A 202 20.80 2.43 25.66
CA LEU A 202 22.13 2.30 26.25
C LEU A 202 22.18 2.73 27.70
N TRP A 203 21.40 3.76 28.09
CA TRP A 203 21.30 4.19 29.49
C TRP A 203 20.51 3.23 30.38
N LEU A 204 19.53 2.51 29.78
CA LEU A 204 18.60 1.65 30.53
C LEU A 204 19.02 0.16 30.58
N GLY A 205 19.96 -0.28 29.76
CA GLY A 205 20.39 -1.69 29.78
C GLY A 205 21.01 -2.23 28.51
N GLY A 206 21.07 -1.43 27.45
CA GLY A 206 21.74 -1.83 26.22
C GLY A 206 20.99 -1.47 24.93
N PRO A 207 21.59 -1.73 23.76
CA PRO A 207 21.02 -1.34 22.46
C PRO A 207 19.68 -2.06 22.19
N ASP A 208 19.53 -3.31 22.64
CA ASP A 208 18.28 -4.09 22.47
C ASP A 208 17.11 -3.48 23.25
N THR A 209 17.37 -2.88 24.42
CA THR A 209 16.37 -2.10 25.17
C THR A 209 15.89 -0.90 24.33
N GLY A 210 16.80 -0.27 23.56
CA GLY A 210 16.46 0.82 22.66
C GLY A 210 15.53 0.35 21.52
N VAL A 211 15.80 -0.82 20.93
CA VAL A 211 14.94 -1.44 19.92
C VAL A 211 13.56 -1.75 20.51
N ALA A 212 13.49 -2.36 21.69
CA ALA A 212 12.23 -2.67 22.35
C ALA A 212 11.39 -1.42 22.65
N LEU A 213 12.01 -0.36 23.18
CA LEU A 213 11.35 0.93 23.43
C LEU A 213 10.81 1.57 22.16
N TYR A 214 11.60 1.55 21.08
CA TYR A 214 11.16 2.03 19.77
C TYR A 214 9.92 1.27 19.30
N CYS A 215 9.99 -0.07 19.28
CA CYS A 215 8.90 -0.93 18.83
C CYS A 215 7.63 -0.77 19.67
N VAL A 216 7.75 -0.73 21.00
CA VAL A 216 6.59 -0.49 21.89
C VAL A 216 5.98 0.89 21.63
N THR A 217 6.81 1.94 21.51
CA THR A 217 6.31 3.29 21.22
C THR A 217 5.58 3.33 19.88
N GLN A 218 6.17 2.74 18.84
CA GLN A 218 5.57 2.63 17.51
C GLN A 218 4.23 1.88 17.55
N ALA A 219 4.18 0.74 18.26
CA ALA A 219 2.95 -0.06 18.41
C ALA A 219 1.85 0.71 19.15
N VAL A 220 2.19 1.43 20.22
CA VAL A 220 1.25 2.27 20.98
C VAL A 220 0.69 3.39 20.11
N LEU A 221 1.54 4.08 19.35
CA LEU A 221 1.10 5.14 18.44
C LEU A 221 0.19 4.58 17.34
N MET A 222 0.54 3.44 16.75
CA MET A 222 -0.25 2.79 15.70
C MET A 222 -1.60 2.33 16.22
N ALA A 223 -1.64 1.65 17.37
CA ALA A 223 -2.87 1.19 17.99
C ALA A 223 -3.78 2.35 18.43
N SER A 224 -3.20 3.45 18.91
CA SER A 224 -3.94 4.66 19.30
C SER A 224 -4.60 5.32 18.08
N LEU A 225 -3.89 5.43 16.98
CA LEU A 225 -4.42 6.01 15.73
C LEU A 225 -5.51 5.14 15.12
N MET A 226 -5.33 3.81 15.12
CA MET A 226 -6.36 2.84 14.70
C MET A 226 -7.57 2.87 15.64
N GLY A 227 -7.36 2.96 16.96
CA GLY A 227 -8.42 3.11 17.94
C GLY A 227 -9.25 4.39 17.73
N ALA A 228 -8.59 5.50 17.39
CA ALA A 228 -9.27 6.74 17.04
C ALA A 228 -10.10 6.63 15.74
N LEU A 229 -9.58 5.93 14.72
CA LEU A 229 -10.34 5.63 13.50
C LEU A 229 -11.55 4.75 13.79
N LEU A 230 -11.38 3.67 14.54
CA LEU A 230 -12.47 2.76 14.93
C LEU A 230 -13.57 3.50 15.71
N ASP A 231 -13.19 4.37 16.66
CA ASP A 231 -14.15 5.19 17.39
C ASP A 231 -14.87 6.18 16.47
N GLY A 232 -14.18 6.75 15.50
CA GLY A 232 -14.80 7.58 14.47
C GLY A 232 -15.85 6.83 13.65
N ILE A 233 -15.56 5.61 13.20
CA ILE A 233 -16.50 4.73 12.49
C ILE A 233 -17.70 4.42 13.40
N ARG A 234 -17.46 4.05 14.66
CA ARG A 234 -18.50 3.75 15.67
C ARG A 234 -19.45 4.91 15.93
N LEU A 235 -18.92 6.13 15.94
CA LEU A 235 -19.71 7.35 16.21
C LEU A 235 -20.38 7.94 14.98
N SER A 236 -20.11 7.40 13.80
CA SER A 236 -20.72 7.84 12.54
C SER A 236 -22.00 7.07 12.20
N ALA A 237 -22.63 7.41 11.08
CA ALA A 237 -23.76 6.67 10.52
C ALA A 237 -23.30 5.44 9.68
N ALA A 238 -22.05 5.04 9.79
CA ALA A 238 -21.55 3.87 9.10
C ALA A 238 -22.21 2.56 9.61
N PRO A 239 -22.32 1.52 8.79
CA PRO A 239 -22.89 0.26 9.21
C PRO A 239 -22.05 -0.38 10.33
N ARG A 240 -22.69 -0.96 11.34
CA ARG A 240 -22.02 -1.62 12.48
C ARG A 240 -21.04 -2.71 12.06
N TRP A 241 -21.34 -3.43 10.98
CA TRP A 241 -20.47 -4.48 10.49
C TRP A 241 -19.10 -3.92 10.04
N LEU A 242 -19.04 -2.67 9.52
CA LEU A 242 -17.77 -2.05 9.13
C LEU A 242 -16.85 -1.84 10.33
N PHE A 243 -17.41 -1.41 11.48
CA PHE A 243 -16.64 -1.30 12.72
C PHE A 243 -16.05 -2.64 13.15
N TRP A 244 -16.88 -3.70 13.20
CA TRP A 244 -16.42 -5.02 13.62
C TRP A 244 -15.43 -5.63 12.62
N ALA A 245 -15.68 -5.48 11.33
CA ALA A 245 -14.75 -5.93 10.28
C ALA A 245 -13.40 -5.20 10.39
N ALA A 246 -13.41 -3.88 10.61
CA ALA A 246 -12.19 -3.09 10.79
C ALA A 246 -11.44 -3.48 12.10
N LEU A 247 -12.17 -3.72 13.20
CA LEU A 247 -11.58 -4.16 14.45
C LEU A 247 -10.91 -5.53 14.30
N VAL A 248 -11.61 -6.52 13.74
CA VAL A 248 -11.09 -7.86 13.48
C VAL A 248 -9.88 -7.80 12.54
N PHE A 249 -9.97 -6.98 11.50
CA PHE A 249 -8.87 -6.78 10.56
C PHE A 249 -7.62 -6.22 11.26
N TYR A 250 -7.73 -5.16 12.04
CA TYR A 250 -6.60 -4.58 12.75
C TYR A 250 -6.05 -5.49 13.87
N ALA A 251 -6.92 -6.25 14.53
CA ALA A 251 -6.51 -7.14 15.61
C ALA A 251 -5.80 -8.41 15.13
N LEU A 252 -6.28 -9.00 14.01
CA LEU A 252 -5.87 -10.35 13.60
C LEU A 252 -5.00 -10.40 12.35
N CYS A 253 -4.97 -9.35 11.51
CA CYS A 253 -4.10 -9.36 10.33
C CYS A 253 -2.63 -9.22 10.78
N PRO A 254 -1.78 -10.21 10.48
CA PRO A 254 -0.41 -10.26 10.99
C PRO A 254 0.50 -9.15 10.49
N ILE A 255 0.14 -8.47 9.41
CA ILE A 255 0.88 -7.32 8.89
C ILE A 255 1.05 -6.26 9.97
N PHE A 256 0.00 -5.98 10.78
CA PHE A 256 0.04 -4.92 11.76
C PHE A 256 1.02 -5.20 12.90
N PRO A 257 0.95 -6.33 13.64
CA PRO A 257 1.92 -6.60 14.68
C PRO A 257 3.34 -6.80 14.14
N VAL A 258 3.53 -7.45 12.98
CA VAL A 258 4.86 -7.60 12.36
C VAL A 258 5.51 -6.24 12.13
N PHE A 259 4.80 -5.29 11.53
CA PHE A 259 5.35 -3.97 11.26
C PHE A 259 5.31 -3.04 12.48
N ALA A 260 4.40 -3.24 13.44
CA ALA A 260 4.41 -2.52 14.71
C ALA A 260 5.68 -2.81 15.52
N PHE A 261 6.19 -4.05 15.44
CA PHE A 261 7.40 -4.49 16.14
C PHE A 261 8.63 -4.61 15.21
N CYS A 262 8.61 -3.90 14.10
CA CYS A 262 9.75 -3.73 13.20
C CYS A 262 10.24 -2.30 13.21
N VAL A 263 11.51 -2.09 13.51
CA VAL A 263 12.15 -0.78 13.38
C VAL A 263 12.23 -0.42 11.91
N GLY A 264 11.51 0.62 11.50
CA GLY A 264 11.49 1.04 10.11
C GLY A 264 10.75 2.35 9.88
N LYS A 265 11.22 3.13 8.90
CA LYS A 265 10.61 4.40 8.49
C LYS A 265 9.21 4.23 7.88
N ASP A 266 8.96 3.09 7.22
CA ASP A 266 7.75 2.86 6.42
C ASP A 266 6.49 2.74 7.29
N THR A 267 6.59 2.12 8.49
CA THR A 267 5.48 2.05 9.46
C THR A 267 5.11 3.44 9.99
N ASN A 268 6.12 4.24 10.37
CA ASN A 268 5.90 5.60 10.84
C ASN A 268 5.30 6.49 9.75
N PHE A 269 5.78 6.36 8.51
CA PHE A 269 5.20 7.06 7.37
C PHE A 269 3.76 6.63 7.11
N ALA A 270 3.44 5.34 7.20
CA ALA A 270 2.08 4.83 7.01
C ALA A 270 1.10 5.41 8.06
N MET A 271 1.55 5.52 9.32
CA MET A 271 0.78 6.20 10.37
C MET A 271 0.56 7.69 10.05
N ALA A 272 1.59 8.38 9.56
CA ALA A 272 1.47 9.79 9.17
C ALA A 272 0.50 9.98 7.99
N VAL A 273 0.49 9.07 7.00
CA VAL A 273 -0.47 9.07 5.88
C VAL A 273 -1.90 8.85 6.37
N LEU A 274 -2.13 7.89 7.27
CA LEU A 274 -3.47 7.70 7.88
C LEU A 274 -3.90 8.93 8.66
N PHE A 275 -3.00 9.52 9.46
CA PHE A 275 -3.29 10.74 10.22
C PHE A 275 -3.63 11.91 9.30
N LEU A 276 -2.87 12.11 8.22
CA LEU A 276 -3.14 13.14 7.21
C LEU A 276 -4.51 12.91 6.55
N SER A 277 -4.83 11.67 6.16
CA SER A 277 -6.11 11.31 5.55
C SER A 277 -7.30 11.60 6.49
N LEU A 278 -7.15 11.29 7.80
CA LEU A 278 -8.16 11.61 8.83
C LEU A 278 -8.34 13.12 8.99
N MET A 279 -7.25 13.89 9.03
CA MET A 279 -7.33 15.34 9.15
C MET A 279 -7.99 15.98 7.93
N VAL A 280 -7.62 15.57 6.73
CA VAL A 280 -8.20 16.05 5.47
C VAL A 280 -9.70 15.69 5.40
N GLY A 281 -10.06 14.44 5.68
CA GLY A 281 -11.46 13.99 5.70
C GLY A 281 -12.30 14.78 6.73
N GLY A 282 -11.76 15.06 7.91
CA GLY A 282 -12.39 15.87 8.95
C GLY A 282 -12.63 17.32 8.52
N VAL A 283 -11.69 17.93 7.78
CA VAL A 283 -11.86 19.28 7.21
C VAL A 283 -12.97 19.29 6.15
N VAL A 284 -13.05 18.25 5.33
CA VAL A 284 -14.04 18.14 4.26
C VAL A 284 -15.45 17.93 4.80
N ASP A 285 -15.61 17.04 5.77
CA ASP A 285 -16.94 16.69 6.28
C ASP A 285 -17.49 17.71 7.30
N GLU A 286 -16.59 18.44 8.01
CA GLU A 286 -16.97 19.46 8.98
C GLU A 286 -16.22 20.80 8.74
N PRO A 287 -16.39 21.48 7.60
CA PRO A 287 -15.64 22.69 7.26
C PRO A 287 -15.89 23.88 8.19
N GLY A 288 -16.99 23.86 8.96
CA GLY A 288 -17.30 24.88 9.97
C GLY A 288 -16.52 24.74 11.29
N ARG A 289 -15.84 23.62 11.53
CA ARG A 289 -15.05 23.35 12.75
C ARG A 289 -13.56 23.60 12.52
N CYS A 290 -13.21 24.85 12.17
CA CYS A 290 -11.84 25.29 11.93
C CYS A 290 -11.21 25.82 13.23
N GLY A 291 -10.80 24.92 14.15
CA GLY A 291 -10.12 25.27 15.40
C GLY A 291 -8.59 25.09 15.32
N ALA A 292 -7.88 25.72 16.26
CA ALA A 292 -6.43 25.63 16.35
C ALA A 292 -5.89 24.19 16.45
N VAL A 293 -6.60 23.32 17.20
CA VAL A 293 -6.23 21.91 17.35
C VAL A 293 -6.28 21.15 16.01
N ARG A 294 -7.31 21.37 15.19
CA ARG A 294 -7.37 20.74 13.85
C ARG A 294 -6.30 21.29 12.90
N ALA A 295 -6.04 22.60 12.97
CA ALA A 295 -4.98 23.21 12.18
C ALA A 295 -3.61 22.65 12.58
N ALA A 296 -3.32 22.56 13.88
CA ALA A 296 -2.12 21.95 14.40
C ALA A 296 -2.00 20.47 14.00
N GLY A 297 -3.09 19.70 14.10
CA GLY A 297 -3.14 18.31 13.66
C GLY A 297 -2.84 18.14 12.17
N LEU A 298 -3.41 18.98 11.30
CA LEU A 298 -3.12 18.96 9.86
C LEU A 298 -1.65 19.32 9.58
N CYS A 299 -1.12 20.38 10.24
CA CYS A 299 0.29 20.77 10.12
C CYS A 299 1.21 19.61 10.57
N ALA A 300 0.95 19.02 11.74
CA ALA A 300 1.75 17.93 12.28
C ALA A 300 1.74 16.70 11.34
N ALA A 301 0.55 16.28 10.88
CA ALA A 301 0.41 15.16 9.95
C ALA A 301 1.17 15.40 8.63
N ALA A 302 1.05 16.60 8.07
CA ALA A 302 1.73 17.00 6.84
C ALA A 302 3.26 17.03 7.01
N VAL A 303 3.75 17.65 8.09
CA VAL A 303 5.19 17.72 8.39
C VAL A 303 5.77 16.32 8.65
N LEU A 304 5.07 15.46 9.40
CA LEU A 304 5.51 14.08 9.65
C LEU A 304 5.65 13.27 8.34
N CYS A 305 4.70 13.41 7.40
CA CYS A 305 4.82 12.75 6.10
C CYS A 305 6.11 13.14 5.36
N VAL A 306 6.52 14.40 5.45
CA VAL A 306 7.74 14.92 4.78
C VAL A 306 9.01 14.48 5.49
N LEU A 307 9.02 14.49 6.83
CA LEU A 307 10.18 14.14 7.63
C LEU A 307 10.45 12.61 7.65
N LEU A 308 9.41 11.79 7.43
CA LEU A 308 9.53 10.33 7.52
C LEU A 308 9.81 9.65 6.16
N ARG A 309 9.56 10.32 5.04
CA ARG A 309 9.87 9.78 3.72
C ARG A 309 10.13 10.87 2.69
N ASN A 310 11.24 10.78 1.94
CA ASN A 310 11.63 11.80 0.97
C ASN A 310 10.53 12.12 -0.07
N PRO A 311 9.83 11.15 -0.72
CA PRO A 311 8.71 11.44 -1.60
C PRO A 311 7.46 12.01 -0.91
N GLY A 312 7.43 12.07 0.43
CA GLY A 312 6.32 12.62 1.22
C GLY A 312 5.99 14.07 0.90
N ILE A 313 6.99 14.85 0.45
CA ILE A 313 6.77 16.25 0.03
C ILE A 313 5.75 16.34 -1.13
N TYR A 314 5.88 15.48 -2.15
CA TYR A 314 4.97 15.47 -3.31
C TYR A 314 3.55 15.07 -2.92
N LEU A 315 3.42 14.02 -2.07
CA LEU A 315 2.14 13.59 -1.50
C LEU A 315 1.44 14.73 -0.76
N VAL A 316 2.17 15.41 0.11
CA VAL A 316 1.63 16.48 0.96
C VAL A 316 1.25 17.69 0.14
N LEU A 317 2.12 18.17 -0.75
CA LEU A 317 1.85 19.35 -1.57
C LEU A 317 0.65 19.12 -2.49
N LEU A 318 0.53 17.95 -3.14
CA LEU A 318 -0.65 17.60 -3.93
C LEU A 318 -1.91 17.61 -3.07
N THR A 319 -1.89 16.94 -1.91
CA THR A 319 -3.04 16.83 -1.02
C THR A 319 -3.48 18.22 -0.52
N LEU A 320 -2.54 19.05 -0.06
CA LEU A 320 -2.84 20.39 0.45
C LEU A 320 -3.29 21.36 -0.66
N ALA A 321 -2.71 21.27 -1.86
CA ALA A 321 -3.14 22.07 -3.01
C ALA A 321 -4.59 21.76 -3.41
N LEU A 322 -4.94 20.47 -3.48
CA LEU A 322 -6.30 20.03 -3.78
C LEU A 322 -7.28 20.44 -2.68
N LEU A 323 -6.90 20.31 -1.40
CA LEU A 323 -7.71 20.73 -0.26
C LEU A 323 -7.90 22.26 -0.24
N LEU A 324 -6.84 23.03 -0.51
CA LEU A 324 -6.89 24.48 -0.63
C LEU A 324 -7.83 24.91 -1.77
N ALA A 325 -7.66 24.34 -2.95
CA ALA A 325 -8.52 24.61 -4.10
C ALA A 325 -10.01 24.31 -3.79
N TRP A 326 -10.27 23.20 -3.09
CA TRP A 326 -11.62 22.82 -2.69
C TRP A 326 -12.20 23.81 -1.67
N THR A 327 -11.45 24.19 -0.63
CA THR A 327 -11.91 25.14 0.40
C THR A 327 -12.15 26.55 -0.16
N LEU A 328 -11.31 27.00 -1.11
CA LEU A 328 -11.48 28.28 -1.79
C LEU A 328 -12.73 28.35 -2.68
N ARG A 329 -13.11 27.22 -3.32
CA ARG A 329 -14.30 27.14 -4.17
C ARG A 329 -15.62 27.16 -3.37
N ARG A 330 -15.59 26.83 -2.08
CA ARG A 330 -16.79 26.84 -1.22
C ARG A 330 -17.03 28.23 -0.65
N ARG A 331 -17.96 28.99 -1.25
CA ARG A 331 -18.33 30.35 -0.88
C ARG A 331 -19.24 30.49 0.37
N GLU A 332 -19.50 29.42 1.11
CA GLU A 332 -20.34 29.50 2.32
C GLU A 332 -19.66 30.38 3.40
N ARG A 333 -20.36 31.39 3.92
CA ARG A 333 -19.84 32.39 4.88
C ARG A 333 -19.17 31.80 6.13
N ARG A 334 -19.55 30.59 6.56
CA ARG A 334 -18.91 29.86 7.68
C ARG A 334 -17.64 29.12 7.28
N ALA A 335 -17.47 28.79 6.00
CA ALA A 335 -16.28 28.14 5.46
C ALA A 335 -15.16 29.11 5.07
N CYS A 336 -15.39 30.44 5.14
CA CYS A 336 -14.43 31.47 4.71
C CYS A 336 -13.04 31.41 5.37
N ARG A 337 -12.90 30.73 6.51
CA ARG A 337 -11.59 30.56 7.19
C ARG A 337 -10.98 29.17 7.00
N ALA A 338 -11.69 28.21 6.41
CA ALA A 338 -11.22 26.83 6.25
C ALA A 338 -9.95 26.74 5.37
N TRP A 339 -9.82 27.64 4.38
CA TRP A 339 -8.63 27.73 3.51
C TRP A 339 -7.33 28.04 4.25
N ARG A 340 -7.42 28.68 5.43
CA ARG A 340 -6.25 29.03 6.25
C ARG A 340 -5.53 27.79 6.75
N MET A 341 -6.22 26.69 7.01
CA MET A 341 -5.60 25.48 7.53
C MET A 341 -4.69 24.82 6.50
N PRO A 342 -5.12 24.48 5.26
CA PRO A 342 -4.19 23.94 4.27
C PRO A 342 -3.10 24.94 3.85
N ALA A 343 -3.38 26.25 3.83
CA ALA A 343 -2.35 27.26 3.56
C ALA A 343 -1.28 27.31 4.66
N LEU A 344 -1.70 27.29 5.94
CA LEU A 344 -0.79 27.23 7.07
C LEU A 344 0.05 25.93 7.05
N ALA A 345 -0.61 24.79 6.82
CA ALA A 345 0.09 23.53 6.71
C ALA A 345 1.12 23.51 5.58
N ALA A 346 0.78 24.07 4.41
CA ALA A 346 1.71 24.21 3.31
C ALA A 346 2.91 25.11 3.67
N GLY A 347 2.66 26.24 4.36
CA GLY A 347 3.71 27.13 4.86
C GLY A 347 4.65 26.42 5.86
N CYS A 348 4.09 25.66 6.82
CA CYS A 348 4.88 24.88 7.77
C CYS A 348 5.72 23.81 7.05
N VAL A 349 5.13 23.10 6.09
CA VAL A 349 5.84 22.06 5.30
C VAL A 349 6.98 22.66 4.50
N LEU A 350 6.73 23.75 3.76
CA LEU A 350 7.76 24.41 2.96
C LEU A 350 8.87 25.00 3.85
N GLY A 351 8.50 25.55 5.01
CA GLY A 351 9.47 26.05 5.98
C GLY A 351 10.35 24.94 6.56
N VAL A 352 9.76 23.83 7.00
CA VAL A 352 10.51 22.69 7.55
C VAL A 352 11.37 22.03 6.46
N TYR A 353 10.79 21.80 5.27
CA TYR A 353 11.53 21.21 4.15
C TYR A 353 12.68 22.10 3.69
N GLY A 354 12.43 23.41 3.56
CA GLY A 354 13.46 24.38 3.22
C GLY A 354 14.57 24.45 4.27
N ALA A 355 14.21 24.52 5.56
CA ALA A 355 15.18 24.50 6.64
C ALA A 355 16.04 23.23 6.63
N LEU A 356 15.40 22.06 6.43
CA LEU A 356 16.11 20.79 6.35
C LEU A 356 17.11 20.78 5.18
N HIS A 357 16.67 21.08 3.97
CA HIS A 357 17.48 20.93 2.76
C HIS A 357 18.48 22.08 2.54
N LEU A 358 18.18 23.32 2.97
CA LEU A 358 19.04 24.47 2.75
C LEU A 358 19.99 24.78 3.91
N LEU A 359 19.64 24.37 5.14
CA LEU A 359 20.41 24.68 6.32
C LEU A 359 21.00 23.43 6.99
N VAL A 360 20.14 22.43 7.28
CA VAL A 360 20.54 21.29 8.13
C VAL A 360 21.42 20.31 7.37
N LEU A 361 21.00 19.84 6.18
CA LEU A 361 21.77 18.87 5.41
C LEU A 361 23.14 19.41 5.00
N PRO A 362 23.25 20.64 4.43
CA PRO A 362 24.55 21.20 4.09
C PRO A 362 25.39 21.53 5.34
N GLY A 363 24.77 22.09 6.41
CA GLY A 363 25.48 22.45 7.64
C GLY A 363 26.10 21.27 8.38
N LEU A 364 25.54 20.06 8.21
CA LEU A 364 26.05 18.83 8.78
C LEU A 364 26.83 17.97 7.79
N ASN A 365 27.09 18.45 6.58
CA ASN A 365 27.73 17.70 5.49
C ASN A 365 27.06 16.33 5.20
N ILE A 366 25.73 16.29 5.25
CA ILE A 366 24.96 15.08 4.96
C ILE A 366 24.80 14.96 3.44
N ALA A 367 25.26 13.85 2.87
CA ALA A 367 25.18 13.61 1.44
C ALA A 367 23.72 13.50 0.95
N PRO A 368 23.39 14.02 -0.25
CA PRO A 368 22.07 13.89 -0.82
C PRO A 368 21.72 12.41 -1.12
N THR A 369 20.43 12.16 -1.35
CA THR A 369 19.97 10.85 -1.84
C THR A 369 20.61 10.55 -3.19
N PRO A 370 21.16 9.34 -3.43
CA PRO A 370 21.66 8.93 -4.75
C PRO A 370 20.60 9.13 -5.83
N GLU A 371 21.02 9.59 -7.01
CA GLU A 371 20.09 9.85 -8.14
C GLU A 371 19.38 8.57 -8.59
N SER A 372 20.10 7.44 -8.59
CA SER A 372 19.61 6.11 -8.97
C SER A 372 18.35 5.67 -8.21
N GLU A 373 18.13 6.18 -6.99
CA GLU A 373 16.92 5.87 -6.21
C GLU A 373 15.61 6.34 -6.89
N ASN A 374 15.69 7.33 -7.76
CA ASN A 374 14.55 7.86 -8.50
C ASN A 374 14.34 7.19 -9.87
N TYR A 375 15.26 6.30 -10.29
CA TYR A 375 15.32 5.84 -11.68
C TYR A 375 14.87 4.38 -11.86
N SER A 376 14.20 3.78 -10.87
CA SER A 376 13.76 2.38 -10.92
C SER A 376 13.03 2.02 -12.23
N LEU A 377 12.05 2.84 -12.65
CA LEU A 377 11.25 2.56 -13.84
C LEU A 377 12.06 2.66 -15.14
N PRO A 378 12.75 3.78 -15.46
CA PRO A 378 13.53 3.88 -16.68
C PRO A 378 14.65 2.83 -16.75
N LEU A 379 15.32 2.55 -15.63
CA LEU A 379 16.39 1.55 -15.60
C LEU A 379 15.89 0.14 -15.86
N GLN A 380 14.75 -0.26 -15.30
CA GLN A 380 14.12 -1.56 -15.59
C GLN A 380 13.66 -1.69 -17.04
N GLN A 381 13.14 -0.61 -17.64
CA GLN A 381 12.76 -0.62 -19.04
C GLN A 381 13.96 -0.84 -19.95
N VAL A 382 15.03 -0.05 -19.76
CA VAL A 382 16.28 -0.18 -20.53
C VAL A 382 16.91 -1.55 -20.33
N ALA A 383 16.96 -2.05 -19.10
CA ALA A 383 17.51 -3.36 -18.79
C ALA A 383 16.78 -4.49 -19.52
N ARG A 384 15.45 -4.48 -19.54
CA ARG A 384 14.67 -5.50 -20.25
C ARG A 384 14.88 -5.46 -21.76
N VAL A 385 14.99 -4.26 -22.36
CA VAL A 385 15.32 -4.12 -23.78
C VAL A 385 16.73 -4.62 -24.07
N ALA A 386 17.71 -4.30 -23.22
CA ALA A 386 19.10 -4.75 -23.35
C ALA A 386 19.23 -6.28 -23.26
N VAL A 387 18.51 -6.91 -22.32
CA VAL A 387 18.46 -8.39 -22.19
C VAL A 387 17.93 -9.04 -23.47
N GLY A 388 16.92 -8.43 -24.11
CA GLY A 388 16.36 -8.90 -25.38
C GLY A 388 17.19 -8.56 -26.61
N GLY A 389 18.34 -7.88 -26.47
CA GLY A 389 19.20 -7.47 -27.60
C GLY A 389 18.57 -6.41 -28.50
N GLY A 390 17.60 -5.63 -27.97
CA GLY A 390 16.83 -4.64 -28.75
C GLY A 390 17.47 -3.26 -28.85
N LEU A 391 18.59 -2.99 -28.16
CA LEU A 391 19.25 -1.69 -28.26
C LEU A 391 19.96 -1.52 -29.60
N THR A 392 19.80 -0.37 -30.24
CA THR A 392 20.64 0.02 -31.38
C THR A 392 22.04 0.37 -30.91
N GLN A 393 23.02 0.39 -31.79
CA GLN A 393 24.41 0.73 -31.45
C GLN A 393 24.52 2.12 -30.80
N GLU A 394 23.74 3.09 -31.26
CA GLU A 394 23.70 4.45 -30.67
C GLU A 394 23.09 4.45 -29.29
N GLN A 395 22.00 3.71 -29.09
CA GLN A 395 21.34 3.56 -27.79
C GLN A 395 22.28 2.83 -26.79
N GLU A 396 22.96 1.78 -27.24
CA GLU A 396 23.91 1.04 -26.41
C GLU A 396 25.10 1.92 -25.98
N GLN A 397 25.63 2.74 -26.87
CA GLN A 397 26.70 3.71 -26.54
C GLN A 397 26.20 4.72 -25.49
N ALA A 398 24.99 5.26 -25.65
CA ALA A 398 24.42 6.21 -24.71
C ALA A 398 24.16 5.56 -23.31
N VAL A 399 23.68 4.32 -23.30
CA VAL A 399 23.43 3.55 -22.06
C VAL A 399 24.76 3.18 -21.38
N SER A 400 25.77 2.73 -22.14
CA SER A 400 27.07 2.30 -21.62
C SER A 400 27.84 3.43 -20.89
N GLY A 401 27.51 4.68 -21.17
CA GLY A 401 28.07 5.84 -20.47
C GLY A 401 27.72 5.87 -18.97
N VAL A 402 26.58 5.31 -18.58
CA VAL A 402 26.04 5.35 -17.22
C VAL A 402 25.75 3.98 -16.63
N LEU A 403 25.59 2.94 -17.46
CA LEU A 403 25.26 1.55 -17.06
C LEU A 403 26.12 0.59 -17.90
N PRO A 404 26.89 -0.34 -17.31
CA PRO A 404 27.62 -1.35 -18.05
C PRO A 404 26.65 -2.39 -18.63
N VAL A 405 26.42 -2.36 -19.95
CA VAL A 405 25.35 -3.14 -20.62
C VAL A 405 25.48 -4.65 -20.39
N GLU A 406 26.70 -5.19 -20.37
CA GLU A 406 26.91 -6.63 -20.12
C GLU A 406 26.57 -7.03 -18.68
N GLU A 407 26.93 -6.21 -17.70
CA GLU A 407 26.57 -6.42 -16.30
C GLU A 407 25.06 -6.20 -16.08
N LEU A 408 24.45 -5.27 -16.82
CA LEU A 408 23.03 -4.99 -16.79
C LEU A 408 22.20 -6.22 -17.17
N LYS A 409 22.63 -6.98 -18.21
CA LYS A 409 21.99 -8.23 -18.61
C LYS A 409 22.01 -9.29 -17.50
N ALA A 410 23.10 -9.36 -16.74
CA ALA A 410 23.25 -10.31 -15.63
C ALA A 410 22.48 -9.87 -14.37
N ALA A 411 22.39 -8.55 -14.13
CA ALA A 411 21.74 -7.99 -12.95
C ALA A 411 20.20 -7.87 -13.10
N TYR A 412 19.67 -7.98 -14.31
CA TYR A 412 18.24 -7.76 -14.53
C TYR A 412 17.38 -8.80 -13.81
N ASN A 413 16.48 -8.28 -12.96
CA ASN A 413 15.42 -9.06 -12.34
C ASN A 413 14.09 -8.31 -12.57
N GLY A 414 13.10 -8.95 -13.19
CA GLY A 414 11.85 -8.31 -13.54
C GLY A 414 11.05 -7.79 -12.35
N GLU A 415 11.22 -8.36 -11.15
CA GLU A 415 10.51 -8.00 -9.93
C GLU A 415 11.30 -7.08 -8.97
N LEU A 416 12.59 -6.86 -9.24
CA LEU A 416 13.48 -6.11 -8.36
C LEU A 416 14.43 -5.23 -9.17
N SER A 417 14.31 -3.91 -9.04
CA SER A 417 15.17 -2.97 -9.76
C SER A 417 16.48 -2.63 -9.04
N ASP A 418 16.62 -2.99 -7.75
CA ASP A 418 17.80 -2.62 -6.96
C ASP A 418 19.13 -3.13 -7.55
N PRO A 419 19.25 -4.36 -8.09
CA PRO A 419 20.50 -4.79 -8.73
C PRO A 419 20.87 -3.94 -9.95
N VAL A 420 19.88 -3.53 -10.74
CA VAL A 420 20.08 -2.65 -11.90
C VAL A 420 20.44 -1.23 -11.47
N LYS A 421 19.77 -0.68 -10.44
CA LYS A 421 20.11 0.63 -9.85
C LYS A 421 21.53 0.68 -9.31
N ALA A 422 22.01 -0.42 -8.71
CA ALA A 422 23.35 -0.51 -8.16
C ALA A 422 24.46 -0.38 -9.22
N LEU A 423 24.15 -0.61 -10.49
CA LEU A 423 25.06 -0.42 -11.62
C LEU A 423 25.12 1.03 -12.13
N TRP A 424 24.22 1.91 -11.67
CA TRP A 424 24.21 3.30 -12.10
C TRP A 424 25.48 4.02 -11.64
N ARG A 425 26.20 4.63 -12.59
CA ARG A 425 27.40 5.38 -12.32
C ARG A 425 27.04 6.79 -11.83
N GLU A 426 27.05 6.98 -10.52
CA GLU A 426 26.78 8.29 -9.89
C GLU A 426 27.83 9.35 -10.28
N ASP A 427 29.08 8.90 -10.57
CA ASP A 427 30.22 9.71 -11.00
C ASP A 427 30.25 10.00 -12.50
N ALA A 428 29.31 9.47 -13.30
CA ALA A 428 29.21 9.76 -14.72
C ALA A 428 29.04 11.25 -15.00
N THR A 429 29.66 11.73 -16.08
CA THR A 429 29.59 13.14 -16.45
C THR A 429 28.15 13.58 -16.79
N ALA A 430 27.88 14.88 -16.66
CA ALA A 430 26.58 15.45 -17.04
C ALA A 430 26.22 15.17 -18.52
N GLU A 431 27.24 15.06 -19.39
CA GLU A 431 27.07 14.72 -20.80
C GLU A 431 26.61 13.26 -20.97
N GLN A 432 27.26 12.32 -20.29
CA GLN A 432 26.89 10.90 -20.30
C GLN A 432 25.49 10.68 -19.74
N LYS A 433 25.16 11.27 -18.59
CA LYS A 433 23.81 11.26 -18.03
C LYS A 433 22.80 11.88 -19.00
N GLY A 434 23.15 13.01 -19.61
CA GLY A 434 22.33 13.67 -20.63
C GLY A 434 22.13 12.82 -21.88
N ALA A 435 23.13 12.05 -22.34
CA ALA A 435 23.00 11.11 -23.44
C ALA A 435 21.99 10.01 -23.14
N PHE A 436 22.07 9.39 -21.95
CA PHE A 436 21.09 8.40 -21.50
C PHE A 436 19.65 8.95 -21.50
N TRP A 437 19.42 10.14 -20.94
CA TRP A 437 18.09 10.73 -20.85
C TRP A 437 17.54 11.16 -22.21
N ARG A 438 18.38 11.47 -23.20
CA ARG A 438 17.95 11.70 -24.59
C ARG A 438 17.62 10.38 -25.32
N ALA A 439 18.36 9.31 -25.02
CA ALA A 439 18.14 8.00 -25.65
C ALA A 439 16.91 7.27 -25.11
N TRP A 440 16.62 7.38 -23.79
CA TRP A 440 15.54 6.64 -23.15
C TRP A 440 14.16 6.80 -23.81
N PRO A 441 13.65 8.00 -24.16
CA PRO A 441 12.38 8.12 -24.88
C PRO A 441 12.38 7.39 -26.23
N GLY A 442 13.49 7.41 -26.96
CA GLY A 442 13.66 6.64 -28.20
C GLY A 442 13.54 5.15 -27.95
N ILE A 443 14.24 4.61 -26.93
CA ILE A 443 14.14 3.19 -26.53
C ILE A 443 12.69 2.80 -26.20
N VAL A 444 11.96 3.68 -25.49
CA VAL A 444 10.54 3.43 -25.16
C VAL A 444 9.66 3.43 -26.41
N LEU A 445 9.91 4.32 -27.36
CA LEU A 445 9.15 4.40 -28.61
C LEU A 445 9.45 3.24 -29.57
N ASP A 446 10.70 2.78 -29.61
CA ASP A 446 11.12 1.64 -30.44
C ASP A 446 10.62 0.30 -29.86
N HIS A 447 10.55 0.19 -28.53
CA HIS A 447 10.17 -1.04 -27.81
C HIS A 447 9.03 -0.84 -26.80
N PRO A 448 7.86 -0.29 -27.17
CA PRO A 448 6.83 0.13 -26.24
C PRO A 448 6.25 -1.03 -25.42
N MET A 449 6.05 -2.20 -26.06
CA MET A 449 5.51 -3.38 -25.36
C MET A 449 6.52 -4.01 -24.39
N THR A 450 7.81 -3.99 -24.74
CA THR A 450 8.88 -4.48 -23.85
C THR A 450 9.01 -3.58 -22.62
N CYS A 451 8.98 -2.26 -22.79
CA CYS A 451 9.01 -1.27 -21.71
C CYS A 451 7.77 -1.35 -20.82
N LEU A 452 6.57 -1.48 -21.43
CA LEU A 452 5.33 -1.69 -20.65
C LEU A 452 5.38 -3.00 -19.87
N SER A 453 5.88 -4.07 -20.49
CA SER A 453 6.07 -5.37 -19.84
C SER A 453 7.06 -5.30 -18.68
N ALA A 454 8.17 -4.55 -18.81
CA ALA A 454 9.13 -4.32 -17.72
C ALA A 454 8.46 -3.61 -16.54
N THR A 455 7.72 -2.53 -16.82
CA THR A 455 6.99 -1.77 -15.80
C THR A 455 5.95 -2.63 -15.08
N PHE A 456 5.16 -3.39 -15.84
CA PHE A 456 4.14 -4.26 -15.27
C PHE A 456 4.78 -5.38 -14.42
N HIS A 457 5.83 -6.02 -14.88
CA HIS A 457 6.54 -7.07 -14.14
C HIS A 457 7.08 -6.56 -12.80
N ASN A 458 7.56 -5.32 -12.76
CA ASN A 458 8.09 -4.71 -11.53
C ASN A 458 7.00 -4.22 -10.56
N THR A 459 5.70 -4.24 -10.93
CA THR A 459 4.67 -3.55 -10.15
C THR A 459 3.33 -4.29 -10.03
N TYR A 460 3.12 -5.39 -10.77
CA TYR A 460 1.82 -6.05 -10.83
C TYR A 460 1.32 -6.54 -9.46
N GLY A 461 2.20 -6.90 -8.55
CA GLY A 461 1.86 -7.36 -7.21
C GLY A 461 1.10 -6.35 -6.36
N TYR A 462 1.17 -5.05 -6.70
CA TYR A 462 0.36 -4.02 -6.03
C TYR A 462 -1.09 -3.94 -6.53
N LEU A 463 -1.39 -4.62 -7.63
CA LEU A 463 -2.73 -4.68 -8.22
C LEU A 463 -3.22 -6.11 -8.45
N TYR A 464 -2.37 -7.13 -8.36
CA TYR A 464 -2.73 -8.53 -8.51
C TYR A 464 -2.85 -9.21 -7.13
N PRO A 465 -4.09 -9.53 -6.66
CA PRO A 465 -4.29 -10.12 -5.33
C PRO A 465 -3.74 -11.54 -5.17
N GLY A 466 -3.41 -12.23 -6.26
CA GLY A 466 -2.76 -13.55 -6.24
C GLY A 466 -1.27 -13.48 -5.91
N TYR A 467 -0.65 -12.32 -6.07
CA TYR A 467 0.75 -12.13 -5.72
C TYR A 467 0.93 -12.06 -4.21
N MET A 468 1.85 -12.84 -3.73
CA MET A 468 2.23 -12.83 -2.33
C MET A 468 3.73 -12.61 -2.22
N SER A 469 4.11 -11.41 -1.83
CA SER A 469 5.40 -11.18 -1.24
C SER A 469 5.39 -11.86 0.14
N VAL A 470 6.36 -12.68 0.42
CA VAL A 470 6.37 -13.48 1.65
C VAL A 470 6.52 -12.56 2.85
N ILE A 471 5.44 -12.42 3.68
CA ILE A 471 5.62 -11.90 5.04
C ILE A 471 6.22 -13.03 5.84
N LYS A 472 7.54 -13.08 5.87
CA LYS A 472 8.21 -13.85 6.91
C LYS A 472 8.54 -12.86 8.02
N PRO A 473 7.96 -12.97 9.23
CA PRO A 473 8.38 -12.17 10.37
C PRO A 473 9.88 -12.31 10.62
N THR A 474 10.41 -13.46 10.29
CA THR A 474 11.82 -13.83 10.41
C THR A 474 12.70 -13.42 9.22
N LEU A 475 12.12 -13.06 8.03
CA LEU A 475 12.94 -12.44 6.98
C LEU A 475 13.58 -11.12 7.39
N LEU A 476 12.95 -10.45 8.35
CA LEU A 476 13.54 -9.29 9.00
C LEU A 476 14.60 -9.69 10.05
N ILE A 477 14.63 -10.94 10.48
CA ILE A 477 15.54 -11.51 11.49
C ILE A 477 16.51 -12.54 10.88
N GLY A 478 16.03 -13.48 10.11
CA GLY A 478 16.76 -14.70 9.69
C GLY A 478 17.85 -14.49 8.64
N ASP A 479 17.72 -13.48 7.79
CA ASP A 479 18.80 -13.10 6.86
C ASP A 479 19.99 -12.43 7.59
N GLN A 480 19.92 -12.39 8.91
CA GLN A 480 20.96 -11.84 9.77
C GLN A 480 22.12 -12.78 10.03
N SER A 481 22.02 -14.08 9.76
CA SER A 481 23.14 -15.01 10.01
C SER A 481 24.39 -14.65 9.19
N THR A 482 24.21 -14.13 7.97
CA THR A 482 25.31 -13.59 7.14
C THR A 482 25.57 -12.10 7.40
N ARG A 483 24.59 -11.37 7.93
CA ARG A 483 24.69 -9.94 8.22
C ARG A 483 25.07 -9.65 9.67
N THR A 484 24.85 -10.59 10.60
CA THR A 484 25.21 -10.46 12.01
C THR A 484 26.70 -10.19 12.23
N ALA A 485 27.58 -10.72 11.38
CA ALA A 485 29.00 -10.39 11.47
C ALA A 485 29.29 -8.90 11.17
N SER A 486 28.52 -8.26 10.29
CA SER A 486 28.67 -6.84 9.95
C SER A 486 27.89 -5.90 10.89
N VAL A 487 27.06 -6.46 11.80
CA VAL A 487 26.14 -5.72 12.68
C VAL A 487 26.48 -5.96 14.15
N LYS A 488 27.51 -6.80 14.42
CA LYS A 488 27.99 -7.10 15.78
C LYS A 488 28.35 -5.80 16.50
N GLY A 489 27.69 -5.53 17.62
CA GLY A 489 27.83 -4.29 18.38
C GLY A 489 26.82 -3.18 17.99
N LEU A 490 26.01 -3.34 16.92
CA LEU A 490 24.89 -2.44 16.64
C LEU A 490 23.71 -2.74 17.59
N TYR A 491 23.43 -4.02 17.81
CA TYR A 491 22.54 -4.59 18.81
C TYR A 491 23.00 -6.03 19.09
N ASP A 492 22.79 -6.50 20.30
CA ASP A 492 23.26 -7.83 20.76
C ASP A 492 22.19 -8.92 20.60
N TYR A 493 21.40 -8.83 19.53
CA TYR A 493 20.22 -9.64 19.34
C TYR A 493 20.53 -11.13 19.22
N THR A 494 19.96 -11.90 20.12
CA THR A 494 19.85 -13.36 20.00
C THR A 494 18.48 -13.71 19.44
N VAL A 495 18.46 -14.58 18.42
CA VAL A 495 17.20 -15.06 17.83
C VAL A 495 16.31 -15.65 18.94
N ASN A 496 15.11 -15.12 19.10
CA ASN A 496 14.15 -15.68 20.05
C ASN A 496 13.65 -17.04 19.53
N PRO A 497 13.78 -18.14 20.28
CA PRO A 497 13.34 -19.47 19.83
C PRO A 497 11.86 -19.52 19.43
N LEU A 498 11.03 -18.66 20.04
CA LEU A 498 9.60 -18.55 19.70
C LEU A 498 9.35 -17.99 18.29
N SER A 499 10.33 -17.30 17.69
CA SER A 499 10.21 -16.76 16.35
C SER A 499 10.13 -17.86 15.27
N GLU A 500 10.79 -19.00 15.48
CA GLU A 500 10.72 -20.17 14.58
C GLU A 500 9.30 -20.75 14.53
N GLY A 501 8.64 -20.86 15.69
CA GLY A 501 7.24 -21.29 15.77
C GLY A 501 6.29 -20.33 15.08
N LEU A 502 6.54 -19.02 15.18
CA LEU A 502 5.77 -17.98 14.50
C LEU A 502 5.98 -18.04 12.98
N GLU A 503 7.19 -18.30 12.52
CA GLU A 503 7.50 -18.52 11.10
C GLU A 503 6.74 -19.73 10.56
N ALA A 504 6.84 -20.86 11.22
CA ALA A 504 6.12 -22.07 10.82
C ALA A 504 4.60 -21.87 10.78
N LEU A 505 4.03 -21.08 11.70
CA LEU A 505 2.62 -20.71 11.67
C LEU A 505 2.28 -19.84 10.44
N THR A 506 3.08 -18.81 10.16
CA THR A 506 2.85 -17.92 9.01
C THR A 506 3.01 -18.65 7.69
N ASP A 507 3.96 -19.58 7.56
CA ASP A 507 4.14 -20.42 6.38
C ASP A 507 2.93 -21.35 6.15
N ARG A 508 2.36 -21.93 7.22
CA ARG A 508 1.11 -22.70 7.13
C ARG A 508 -0.08 -21.84 6.72
N LEU A 509 -0.21 -20.65 7.31
CA LEU A 509 -1.27 -19.69 6.95
C LEU A 509 -1.12 -19.23 5.50
N ALA A 510 0.10 -19.08 5.01
CA ALA A 510 0.39 -18.69 3.63
C ALA A 510 -0.10 -19.70 2.59
N GLN A 511 -0.34 -20.95 2.97
CA GLN A 511 -0.96 -21.95 2.10
C GLN A 511 -2.48 -21.74 1.94
N ASN A 512 -3.11 -20.96 2.85
CA ASN A 512 -4.54 -20.69 2.79
C ASN A 512 -4.84 -19.54 1.81
N PRO A 513 -5.67 -19.75 0.77
CA PRO A 513 -5.94 -18.71 -0.24
C PRO A 513 -6.66 -17.48 0.32
N LEU A 514 -7.50 -17.64 1.36
CA LEU A 514 -8.15 -16.49 2.01
C LEU A 514 -7.15 -15.64 2.80
N TYR A 515 -6.20 -16.29 3.45
CA TYR A 515 -5.11 -15.58 4.12
C TYR A 515 -4.24 -14.83 3.11
N ARG A 516 -3.85 -15.50 2.00
CA ARG A 516 -3.08 -14.86 0.92
C ARG A 516 -3.80 -13.63 0.38
N LEU A 517 -5.10 -13.74 0.11
CA LEU A 517 -5.91 -12.61 -0.33
C LEU A 517 -5.93 -11.49 0.71
N ALA A 518 -6.14 -11.82 2.00
CA ALA A 518 -6.22 -10.83 3.09
C ALA A 518 -4.91 -10.08 3.33
N VAL A 519 -3.76 -10.70 3.03
CA VAL A 519 -2.44 -10.06 3.19
C VAL A 519 -1.88 -9.50 1.88
N SER A 520 -2.52 -9.73 0.72
CA SER A 520 -2.04 -9.25 -0.57
C SER A 520 -2.13 -7.73 -0.72
N PRO A 521 -1.06 -7.03 -1.11
CA PRO A 521 -1.10 -5.59 -1.40
C PRO A 521 -2.14 -5.23 -2.47
N GLY A 522 -2.33 -6.12 -3.45
CA GLY A 522 -3.26 -5.93 -4.56
C GLY A 522 -4.71 -5.72 -4.11
N LEU A 523 -5.17 -6.42 -3.06
CA LEU A 523 -6.51 -6.22 -2.52
C LEU A 523 -6.73 -4.79 -2.02
N TYR A 524 -5.73 -4.21 -1.34
CA TYR A 524 -5.83 -2.85 -0.79
C TYR A 524 -5.68 -1.78 -1.87
N GLY A 525 -4.93 -2.07 -2.93
CA GLY A 525 -4.95 -1.29 -4.16
C GLY A 525 -6.35 -1.25 -4.80
N TRP A 526 -7.05 -2.40 -4.83
CA TRP A 526 -8.43 -2.46 -5.34
C TRP A 526 -9.42 -1.70 -4.46
N ILE A 527 -9.30 -1.79 -3.13
CA ILE A 527 -10.13 -1.02 -2.19
C ILE A 527 -9.93 0.48 -2.43
N ALA A 528 -8.69 0.94 -2.62
CA ALA A 528 -8.39 2.35 -2.88
C ALA A 528 -9.01 2.82 -4.21
N LEU A 529 -8.84 2.06 -5.30
CA LEU A 529 -9.38 2.39 -6.62
C LEU A 529 -10.91 2.35 -6.63
N MET A 530 -11.53 1.32 -6.03
CA MET A 530 -12.98 1.20 -5.89
C MET A 530 -13.57 2.40 -5.13
N SER A 531 -12.96 2.75 -3.99
CA SER A 531 -13.38 3.89 -3.18
C SER A 531 -13.27 5.19 -3.97
N ALA A 532 -12.18 5.40 -4.70
CA ALA A 532 -11.99 6.58 -5.54
C ALA A 532 -13.08 6.70 -6.63
N VAL A 533 -13.33 5.61 -7.38
CA VAL A 533 -14.36 5.58 -8.44
C VAL A 533 -15.76 5.84 -7.87
N TRP A 534 -16.06 5.32 -6.67
CA TRP A 534 -17.33 5.55 -6.00
C TRP A 534 -17.48 7.02 -5.57
N LEU A 535 -16.47 7.58 -4.91
CA LEU A 535 -16.48 8.96 -4.40
C LEU A 535 -16.56 10.01 -5.51
N LEU A 536 -15.99 9.74 -6.68
CA LEU A 536 -16.12 10.60 -7.87
C LEU A 536 -17.57 10.77 -8.32
N ARG A 537 -18.47 9.83 -8.01
CA ARG A 537 -19.89 9.89 -8.39
C ARG A 537 -20.73 10.77 -7.46
N GLY A 538 -20.58 10.61 -6.16
CA GLY A 538 -21.51 11.15 -5.16
C GLY A 538 -20.93 12.28 -4.32
N ASN A 539 -19.70 12.16 -3.85
CA ASN A 539 -19.11 13.14 -2.92
C ASN A 539 -17.64 13.40 -3.21
N ARG A 540 -17.39 14.19 -4.26
CA ARG A 540 -16.02 14.53 -4.71
C ARG A 540 -15.17 15.20 -3.62
N GLY A 541 -15.78 15.85 -2.64
CA GLY A 541 -15.05 16.42 -1.50
C GLY A 541 -14.37 15.33 -0.67
N ARG A 542 -15.07 14.23 -0.38
CA ARG A 542 -14.51 13.13 0.43
C ARG A 542 -13.36 12.39 -0.25
N LEU A 543 -13.28 12.45 -1.59
CA LEU A 543 -12.14 11.92 -2.33
C LEU A 543 -10.81 12.53 -1.85
N LEU A 544 -10.83 13.79 -1.36
CA LEU A 544 -9.63 14.44 -0.82
C LEU A 544 -9.04 13.67 0.37
N GLY A 545 -9.89 13.06 1.21
CA GLY A 545 -9.44 12.19 2.31
C GLY A 545 -8.79 10.88 1.83
N ALA A 546 -9.09 10.44 0.60
CA ALA A 546 -8.48 9.27 -0.01
C ALA A 546 -7.19 9.60 -0.80
N VAL A 547 -6.94 10.87 -1.13
CA VAL A 547 -5.78 11.29 -1.96
C VAL A 547 -4.45 10.80 -1.39
N PRO A 548 -4.15 10.89 -0.07
CA PRO A 548 -2.87 10.41 0.44
C PRO A 548 -2.64 8.91 0.19
N ALA A 549 -3.68 8.07 0.39
CA ALA A 549 -3.60 6.64 0.11
C ALA A 549 -3.48 6.35 -1.40
N LEU A 550 -4.22 7.07 -2.25
CA LEU A 550 -4.12 6.94 -3.71
C LEU A 550 -2.74 7.36 -4.25
N PHE A 551 -2.15 8.42 -3.68
CA PHE A 551 -0.79 8.82 -4.02
C PHE A 551 0.22 7.73 -3.65
N THR A 552 0.02 7.09 -2.48
CA THR A 552 0.86 5.96 -2.07
C THR A 552 0.75 4.79 -3.06
N LEU A 553 -0.46 4.46 -3.54
CA LEU A 553 -0.64 3.45 -4.58
C LEU A 553 0.13 3.83 -5.85
N GLY A 554 0.04 5.10 -6.29
CA GLY A 554 0.87 5.61 -7.39
C GLY A 554 2.36 5.43 -7.16
N GLY A 555 2.84 5.73 -5.95
CA GLY A 555 4.24 5.50 -5.55
C GLY A 555 4.63 4.01 -5.57
N CYS A 556 3.72 3.11 -5.19
CA CYS A 556 3.95 1.66 -5.29
C CYS A 556 4.14 1.21 -6.76
N LEU A 557 3.40 1.82 -7.69
CA LEU A 557 3.53 1.53 -9.14
C LEU A 557 4.81 2.13 -9.76
N LEU A 558 5.59 2.88 -9.01
CA LEU A 558 6.89 3.44 -9.39
C LEU A 558 8.03 2.88 -8.51
N SER A 559 7.74 1.87 -7.68
CA SER A 559 8.69 1.36 -6.69
C SER A 559 9.75 0.46 -7.30
N ALA A 560 10.81 0.24 -6.53
CA ALA A 560 11.94 -0.62 -6.89
C ALA A 560 11.63 -2.12 -6.79
N VAL A 561 10.61 -2.51 -6.04
CA VAL A 561 10.33 -3.91 -5.67
C VAL A 561 8.86 -4.22 -5.91
N ASN A 562 8.57 -5.32 -6.61
CA ASN A 562 7.21 -5.76 -6.88
C ASN A 562 6.48 -6.19 -5.60
N GLY A 563 5.24 -5.69 -5.42
CA GLY A 563 4.32 -6.15 -4.38
C GLY A 563 4.83 -6.11 -2.94
N TYR A 564 5.80 -5.25 -2.62
CA TYR A 564 6.45 -5.22 -1.32
C TYR A 564 5.55 -4.57 -0.26
N PHE A 565 5.23 -5.32 0.80
CA PHE A 565 4.28 -4.92 1.85
C PHE A 565 4.58 -3.57 2.47
N ARG A 566 5.84 -3.31 2.83
CA ARG A 566 6.21 -2.08 3.53
C ARG A 566 5.86 -0.82 2.74
N TYR A 567 5.93 -0.87 1.40
CA TYR A 567 5.53 0.27 0.57
C TYR A 567 4.02 0.45 0.50
N ALA A 568 3.28 -0.66 0.57
CA ALA A 568 1.82 -0.66 0.58
C ALA A 568 1.22 -0.45 2.00
N MET A 569 2.04 -0.38 3.05
CA MET A 569 1.57 -0.27 4.44
C MET A 569 0.54 0.88 4.66
N PRO A 570 0.69 2.07 4.04
CA PRO A 570 -0.35 3.09 4.13
C PRO A 570 -1.71 2.65 3.58
N LEU A 571 -1.73 1.80 2.55
CA LEU A 571 -2.99 1.27 1.99
C LEU A 571 -3.71 0.35 2.99
N TYR A 572 -2.96 -0.51 3.69
CA TYR A 572 -3.52 -1.38 4.74
C TYR A 572 -4.10 -0.56 5.89
N LEU A 573 -3.35 0.42 6.41
CA LEU A 573 -3.83 1.27 7.50
C LEU A 573 -5.05 2.09 7.08
N CYS A 574 -5.09 2.58 5.86
CA CYS A 574 -6.17 3.41 5.35
C CYS A 574 -7.38 2.61 4.85
N ALA A 575 -7.32 1.29 4.68
CA ALA A 575 -8.41 0.52 4.07
C ALA A 575 -9.77 0.71 4.77
N PRO A 576 -9.89 0.61 6.12
CA PRO A 576 -11.15 0.88 6.80
C PRO A 576 -11.60 2.35 6.65
N LEU A 577 -10.68 3.31 6.62
CA LEU A 577 -10.99 4.71 6.35
C LEU A 577 -11.55 4.90 4.94
N LEU A 578 -10.93 4.30 3.92
CA LEU A 578 -11.38 4.38 2.54
C LEU A 578 -12.81 3.85 2.38
N LEU A 579 -13.13 2.72 3.01
CA LEU A 579 -14.49 2.18 3.05
C LEU A 579 -15.44 3.10 3.81
N TRP A 580 -15.02 3.65 4.93
CA TRP A 580 -15.84 4.60 5.71
C TRP A 580 -16.18 5.87 4.91
N LEU A 581 -15.23 6.42 4.16
CA LEU A 581 -15.46 7.59 3.29
C LEU A 581 -16.52 7.32 2.23
N THR A 582 -16.73 6.06 1.80
CA THR A 582 -17.76 5.70 0.80
C THR A 582 -19.18 5.59 1.37
N THR A 583 -19.34 5.56 2.69
CA THR A 583 -20.67 5.51 3.34
C THR A 583 -21.41 6.84 3.17
N ASP A 584 -22.74 6.80 3.18
CA ASP A 584 -23.56 8.00 2.97
C ASP A 584 -23.35 9.07 4.07
N GLY A 585 -23.14 8.65 5.31
CA GLY A 585 -22.82 9.53 6.44
C GLY A 585 -21.38 10.07 6.42
N GLY A 586 -20.43 9.35 5.84
CA GLY A 586 -19.00 9.66 5.88
C GLY A 586 -18.49 9.83 7.31
N MET A 587 -17.56 10.78 7.50
CA MET A 587 -16.96 11.08 8.80
C MET A 587 -17.80 12.03 9.68
N ARG A 588 -19.01 12.40 9.24
CA ARG A 588 -19.87 13.28 10.03
C ARG A 588 -20.29 12.58 11.33
N ARG A 589 -19.98 13.20 12.46
CA ARG A 589 -20.53 12.79 13.74
C ARG A 589 -21.97 13.31 13.81
N HIS A 590 -22.95 12.43 13.92
CA HIS A 590 -24.31 12.85 14.29
C HIS A 590 -24.27 13.51 15.67
N ARG A 591 -24.82 14.71 15.78
CA ARG A 591 -24.98 15.43 17.06
C ARG A 591 -26.07 14.82 17.92
#